data_7bc8d6919ec8d5b3947a77d9e91626c2
#
_entry.id   7bc8d6919ec8d5b3947a77d9e91626c2
#
_cell.length_a   1.000
_cell.length_b   1.000
_cell.length_c   1.000
_cell.angle_alpha   90.00
_cell.angle_beta   90.00
_cell.angle_gamma   90.00
#
_symmetry.space_group_name_H-M   'P 1'
#
loop_
_entity.id
_entity.type
_entity.pdbx_description
1 polymer ?
#
loop_
_entity_poly.entity_id
_entity_poly.type
_entity_poly.pdbx_seq_one_letter_code
_entity_poly.pdbx_strand_id
1 'polypeptide(L)'
;KEYISKRRLTNAGIDLLNTDMTVMDIAMKYQYNSHEVFTRAFTKQWGVAPSVFKKEWNKSCGLFPKLNRDYLKGAYYMGNKKFDVTELFDYLNERTGTYVLCFDIVGLMRINDEISREAGDKVILESLKRINAAAGEDMPVLRIGGDEFVMVTGLDDVEKVTKIAKAVMEKNGIETAYKGGTVPV
;
A
#
# COMPACT_ATOMS: atom_id res chain seq x y z
N LYS A 1 -19.25 0.91 4.22
CA LYS A 1 -19.78 1.90 3.25
C LYS A 1 -18.71 2.93 2.84
N GLU A 2 -17.93 3.43 3.76
CA GLU A 2 -16.90 4.47 3.50
C GLU A 2 -15.78 4.00 2.57
N TYR A 3 -15.25 2.80 2.75
CA TYR A 3 -14.25 2.20 1.88
C TYR A 3 -14.72 2.13 0.41
N ILE A 4 -15.95 1.66 0.18
CA ILE A 4 -16.52 1.56 -1.17
C ILE A 4 -16.63 2.96 -1.82
N SER A 5 -17.04 3.96 -1.06
CA SER A 5 -17.14 5.34 -1.56
C SER A 5 -15.77 5.88 -1.96
N LYS A 6 -14.75 5.70 -1.12
CA LYS A 6 -13.37 6.13 -1.42
C LYS A 6 -12.80 5.41 -2.64
N ARG A 7 -13.04 4.10 -2.77
CA ARG A 7 -12.60 3.32 -3.93
C ARG A 7 -13.26 3.79 -5.23
N ARG A 8 -14.56 4.10 -5.20
CA ARG A 8 -15.28 4.67 -6.34
C ARG A 8 -14.69 6.02 -6.76
N LEU A 9 -14.40 6.90 -5.81
CA LEU A 9 -13.81 8.21 -6.10
C LEU A 9 -12.38 8.10 -6.66
N THR A 10 -11.58 7.16 -6.17
CA THR A 10 -10.25 6.88 -6.71
C THR A 10 -10.33 6.43 -8.16
N ASN A 11 -11.18 5.46 -8.46
CA ASN A 11 -11.36 4.97 -9.83
C ASN A 11 -11.95 6.07 -10.74
N ALA A 12 -12.85 6.91 -10.23
CA ALA A 12 -13.37 8.06 -10.95
C ALA A 12 -12.28 9.09 -11.30
N GLY A 13 -11.33 9.32 -10.38
CA GLY A 13 -10.16 10.16 -10.64
C GLY A 13 -9.28 9.60 -11.76
N ILE A 14 -9.03 8.30 -11.76
CA ILE A 14 -8.29 7.60 -12.80
C ILE A 14 -8.98 7.77 -14.17
N ASP A 15 -10.30 7.55 -14.23
CA ASP A 15 -11.06 7.70 -15.48
C ASP A 15 -11.09 9.15 -15.97
N LEU A 16 -11.19 10.13 -15.07
CA LEU A 16 -11.14 11.55 -15.43
C LEU A 16 -9.85 11.92 -16.20
N LEU A 17 -8.75 11.28 -15.86
CA LEU A 17 -7.44 11.59 -16.45
C LEU A 17 -7.12 10.75 -17.69
N ASN A 18 -7.64 9.54 -17.75
CA ASN A 18 -7.27 8.56 -18.78
C ASN A 18 -8.34 8.37 -19.86
N THR A 19 -9.50 9.01 -19.74
CA THR A 19 -10.60 8.89 -20.71
C THR A 19 -11.15 10.24 -21.11
N ASP A 20 -11.84 10.27 -22.27
CA ASP A 20 -12.57 11.44 -22.75
C ASP A 20 -13.99 11.55 -22.16
N MET A 21 -14.36 10.66 -21.23
CA MET A 21 -15.66 10.70 -20.57
C MET A 21 -15.91 12.05 -19.90
N THR A 22 -17.16 12.50 -19.97
CA THR A 22 -17.56 13.72 -19.27
C THR A 22 -17.64 13.46 -17.75
N VAL A 23 -17.59 14.52 -16.95
CA VAL A 23 -17.76 14.40 -15.49
C VAL A 23 -19.11 13.79 -15.14
N MET A 24 -20.14 14.03 -15.96
CA MET A 24 -21.47 13.45 -15.80
C MET A 24 -21.46 11.94 -16.05
N ASP A 25 -20.82 11.49 -17.15
CA ASP A 25 -20.73 10.06 -17.47
C ASP A 25 -19.98 9.30 -16.39
N ILE A 26 -18.92 9.89 -15.85
CA ILE A 26 -18.14 9.32 -14.76
C ILE A 26 -18.98 9.24 -13.47
N ALA A 27 -19.74 10.28 -13.14
CA ALA A 27 -20.65 10.26 -12.00
C ALA A 27 -21.66 9.11 -12.12
N MET A 28 -22.24 8.91 -13.29
CA MET A 28 -23.17 7.81 -13.54
C MET A 28 -22.50 6.44 -13.51
N LYS A 29 -21.32 6.29 -14.14
CA LYS A 29 -20.52 5.05 -14.10
C LYS A 29 -20.25 4.58 -12.69
N TYR A 30 -19.93 5.51 -11.79
CA TYR A 30 -19.65 5.22 -10.38
C TYR A 30 -20.88 5.31 -9.47
N GLN A 31 -22.10 5.26 -10.05
CA GLN A 31 -23.37 5.16 -9.35
C GLN A 31 -23.64 6.32 -8.37
N TYR A 32 -23.30 7.52 -8.77
CA TYR A 32 -23.74 8.72 -8.09
C TYR A 32 -25.08 9.20 -8.67
N ASN A 33 -26.01 9.56 -7.79
CA ASN A 33 -27.37 9.91 -8.17
C ASN A 33 -27.47 11.23 -8.95
N SER A 34 -26.45 12.08 -8.85
CA SER A 34 -26.37 13.31 -9.64
C SER A 34 -24.91 13.79 -9.75
N HIS A 35 -24.66 14.66 -10.72
CA HIS A 35 -23.39 15.34 -10.91
C HIS A 35 -22.96 16.15 -9.67
N GLU A 36 -23.91 16.80 -8.99
CA GLU A 36 -23.64 17.64 -7.83
C GLU A 36 -23.21 16.79 -6.64
N VAL A 37 -23.87 15.64 -6.43
CA VAL A 37 -23.51 14.68 -5.35
C VAL A 37 -22.10 14.11 -5.59
N PHE A 38 -21.81 13.76 -6.84
CA PHE A 38 -20.48 13.31 -7.23
C PHE A 38 -19.43 14.41 -7.01
N THR A 39 -19.67 15.61 -7.55
CA THR A 39 -18.75 16.75 -7.44
C THR A 39 -18.43 17.07 -5.98
N ARG A 40 -19.44 17.10 -5.11
CA ARG A 40 -19.25 17.34 -3.67
C ARG A 40 -18.41 16.26 -3.01
N ALA A 41 -18.70 14.99 -3.30
CA ALA A 41 -17.95 13.85 -2.75
C ALA A 41 -16.51 13.84 -3.26
N PHE A 42 -16.33 14.12 -4.55
CA PHE A 42 -15.03 14.20 -5.20
C PHE A 42 -14.18 15.34 -4.62
N THR A 43 -14.75 16.54 -4.53
CA THR A 43 -14.05 17.71 -3.96
C THR A 43 -13.69 17.49 -2.49
N LYS A 44 -14.56 16.84 -1.73
CA LYS A 44 -14.25 16.47 -0.33
C LYS A 44 -13.05 15.52 -0.24
N GLN A 45 -12.93 14.58 -1.20
CA GLN A 45 -11.85 13.59 -1.23
C GLN A 45 -10.54 14.15 -1.78
N TRP A 46 -10.60 14.95 -2.84
CA TRP A 46 -9.45 15.38 -3.63
C TRP A 46 -9.05 16.85 -3.43
N GLY A 47 -9.88 17.63 -2.73
CA GLY A 47 -9.65 19.06 -2.48
C GLY A 47 -9.96 19.98 -3.69
N VAL A 48 -10.23 19.41 -4.85
CA VAL A 48 -10.51 20.14 -6.10
C VAL A 48 -11.71 19.55 -6.83
N ALA A 49 -12.42 20.37 -7.60
CA ALA A 49 -13.57 19.90 -8.38
C ALA A 49 -13.13 18.96 -9.52
N PRO A 50 -13.97 17.98 -9.94
CA PRO A 50 -13.63 17.03 -11.00
C PRO A 50 -13.19 17.67 -12.31
N SER A 51 -13.81 18.79 -12.71
CA SER A 51 -13.48 19.52 -13.91
C SER A 51 -12.10 20.19 -13.86
N VAL A 52 -11.75 20.72 -12.70
CA VAL A 52 -10.43 21.31 -12.43
C VAL A 52 -9.38 20.20 -12.40
N PHE A 53 -9.69 19.10 -11.70
CA PHE A 53 -8.84 17.93 -11.66
C PHE A 53 -8.52 17.37 -13.06
N LYS A 54 -9.52 17.25 -13.93
CA LYS A 54 -9.34 16.80 -15.31
C LYS A 54 -8.47 17.74 -16.14
N LYS A 55 -8.56 19.06 -15.91
CA LYS A 55 -7.92 20.08 -16.73
C LYS A 55 -6.49 20.40 -16.25
N GLU A 56 -6.29 20.48 -14.95
CA GLU A 56 -5.07 21.03 -14.35
C GLU A 56 -4.16 19.94 -13.76
N TRP A 57 -4.70 18.74 -13.54
CA TRP A 57 -3.90 17.65 -13.02
C TRP A 57 -3.00 17.11 -14.12
N ASN A 58 -1.76 17.52 -14.10
CA ASN A 58 -0.77 17.07 -15.07
C ASN A 58 -0.49 15.57 -14.83
N LYS A 59 -0.38 14.77 -15.91
CA LYS A 59 -0.11 13.33 -15.86
C LYS A 59 1.17 12.94 -15.09
N SER A 60 2.02 13.91 -14.80
CA SER A 60 3.25 13.73 -14.02
C SER A 60 3.06 13.92 -12.50
N CYS A 61 1.90 14.39 -12.05
CA CYS A 61 1.61 14.50 -10.63
C CYS A 61 0.75 13.31 -10.24
N GLY A 62 1.28 12.44 -9.38
CA GLY A 62 0.67 11.18 -8.96
C GLY A 62 -0.82 11.24 -8.68
N LEU A 63 -1.51 10.28 -9.23
CA LEU A 63 -2.96 10.12 -9.34
C LEU A 63 -3.69 9.81 -8.04
N PHE A 64 -2.98 9.70 -6.93
CA PHE A 64 -3.62 9.31 -5.68
C PHE A 64 -3.89 10.52 -4.80
N PRO A 65 -5.14 10.64 -4.26
CA PRO A 65 -5.40 11.61 -3.23
C PRO A 65 -4.40 11.37 -2.11
N LYS A 66 -3.89 12.42 -1.50
CA LYS A 66 -3.23 12.30 -0.19
C LYS A 66 -4.17 11.48 0.69
N LEU A 67 -3.88 10.20 0.86
CA LEU A 67 -4.63 9.34 1.74
C LEU A 67 -4.60 10.01 3.10
N ASN A 68 -5.78 10.31 3.63
CA ASN A 68 -5.89 10.97 4.91
C ASN A 68 -5.06 10.18 5.91
N ARG A 69 -4.06 10.80 6.53
CA ARG A 69 -3.11 10.18 7.48
C ARG A 69 -3.79 9.34 8.57
N ASP A 70 -5.07 9.63 8.87
CA ASP A 70 -5.86 8.89 9.86
C ASP A 70 -6.17 7.45 9.44
N TYR A 71 -6.14 7.12 8.14
CA TYR A 71 -6.26 5.75 7.65
C TYR A 71 -4.94 4.98 7.64
N LEU A 72 -3.83 5.70 7.69
CA LEU A 72 -2.48 5.13 7.64
C LEU A 72 -1.85 4.93 9.02
N LYS A 73 -2.56 5.23 10.10
CA LYS A 73 -2.06 5.02 11.48
C LYS A 73 -1.73 3.56 11.81
N GLY A 74 -1.95 2.63 10.88
CA GLY A 74 -1.61 1.23 11.06
C GLY A 74 -0.90 0.55 9.89
N ALA A 75 -0.63 1.19 8.76
CA ALA A 75 -0.42 0.43 7.54
C ALA A 75 0.89 0.59 6.76
N TYR A 76 1.67 1.62 6.93
CA TYR A 76 2.85 1.78 6.07
C TYR A 76 4.10 2.15 6.85
N TYR A 77 4.71 1.14 7.49
CA TYR A 77 6.13 1.19 7.74
C TYR A 77 6.81 0.81 6.43
N MET A 78 7.19 1.79 5.66
CA MET A 78 8.17 1.66 4.62
C MET A 78 9.52 1.72 5.32
N GLY A 79 10.41 0.82 5.03
CA GLY A 79 11.74 0.76 5.62
C GLY A 79 12.29 2.17 5.94
N ASN A 80 13.50 2.46 5.93
CA ASN A 80 14.10 3.74 6.32
C ASN A 80 13.65 4.99 5.50
N LYS A 81 12.77 4.86 4.50
CA LYS A 81 12.22 5.97 3.69
C LYS A 81 10.71 6.10 3.90
N LYS A 82 10.24 7.31 4.25
CA LYS A 82 8.83 7.70 4.20
C LYS A 82 8.53 8.10 2.76
N PHE A 83 7.81 7.25 2.02
CA PHE A 83 7.25 7.66 0.73
C PHE A 83 5.84 8.24 0.94
N ASP A 84 5.51 9.30 0.23
CA ASP A 84 4.13 9.65 -0.08
C ASP A 84 3.60 8.55 -1.04
N VAL A 85 2.29 8.27 -0.99
CA VAL A 85 1.67 7.28 -1.89
C VAL A 85 1.87 7.68 -3.37
N THR A 86 2.01 8.96 -3.62
CA THR A 86 2.33 9.52 -4.94
C THR A 86 3.72 9.13 -5.40
N GLU A 87 4.72 9.31 -4.53
CA GLU A 87 6.10 8.90 -4.80
C GLU A 87 6.21 7.40 -5.02
N LEU A 88 5.44 6.60 -4.28
CA LEU A 88 5.39 5.15 -4.47
C LEU A 88 4.83 4.77 -5.84
N PHE A 89 3.77 5.45 -6.30
CA PHE A 89 3.19 5.17 -7.61
C PHE A 89 4.17 5.48 -8.74
N ASP A 90 4.82 6.63 -8.67
CA ASP A 90 5.84 7.01 -9.65
C ASP A 90 7.03 6.04 -9.60
N TYR A 91 7.46 5.67 -8.39
CA TYR A 91 8.47 4.65 -8.18
C TYR A 91 8.11 3.30 -8.82
N LEU A 92 6.87 2.84 -8.68
CA LEU A 92 6.40 1.58 -9.26
C LEU A 92 6.31 1.66 -10.80
N ASN A 93 5.87 2.80 -11.34
CA ASN A 93 5.79 2.99 -12.78
C ASN A 93 7.15 3.00 -13.48
N GLU A 94 8.16 3.54 -12.81
CA GLU A 94 9.54 3.55 -13.32
C GLU A 94 10.19 2.16 -13.32
N ARG A 95 9.64 1.21 -12.55
CA ARG A 95 10.19 -0.14 -12.35
C ARG A 95 9.37 -1.25 -13.01
N THR A 96 8.70 -0.93 -14.11
CA THR A 96 8.02 -1.94 -14.93
C THR A 96 9.01 -3.00 -15.41
N GLY A 97 8.57 -4.27 -15.40
CA GLY A 97 9.42 -5.40 -15.81
C GLY A 97 10.37 -5.91 -14.72
N THR A 98 10.24 -5.43 -13.47
CA THR A 98 11.05 -5.90 -12.33
C THR A 98 10.24 -6.83 -11.42
N TYR A 99 10.94 -7.60 -10.60
CA TYR A 99 10.33 -8.54 -9.66
C TYR A 99 9.85 -7.84 -8.40
N VAL A 100 8.74 -8.36 -7.88
CA VAL A 100 8.17 -7.99 -6.58
C VAL A 100 8.14 -9.25 -5.71
N LEU A 101 8.59 -9.15 -4.47
CA LEU A 101 8.49 -10.21 -3.47
C LEU A 101 7.29 -9.94 -2.57
N CYS A 102 6.44 -10.95 -2.40
CA CYS A 102 5.35 -10.93 -1.44
C CYS A 102 5.68 -11.89 -0.28
N PHE A 103 5.45 -11.43 0.93
CA PHE A 103 5.65 -12.19 2.16
C PHE A 103 4.36 -12.22 2.96
N ASP A 104 4.07 -13.36 3.57
CA ASP A 104 2.91 -13.56 4.43
C ASP A 104 3.36 -14.15 5.77
N ILE A 105 2.79 -13.68 6.90
CA ILE A 105 3.07 -14.20 8.22
C ILE A 105 2.15 -15.37 8.52
N VAL A 106 2.68 -16.57 8.44
CA VAL A 106 1.92 -17.78 8.72
C VAL A 106 1.52 -17.85 10.19
N GLY A 107 0.23 -18.02 10.45
CA GLY A 107 -0.28 -18.28 11.79
C GLY A 107 -0.42 -17.04 12.69
N LEU A 108 -0.39 -15.81 12.16
CA LEU A 108 -0.57 -14.59 12.95
C LEU A 108 -1.87 -14.60 13.76
N MET A 109 -2.97 -15.09 13.19
CA MET A 109 -4.26 -15.20 13.88
C MET A 109 -4.14 -16.08 15.12
N ARG A 110 -3.47 -17.25 15.01
CA ARG A 110 -3.24 -18.16 16.12
C ARG A 110 -2.42 -17.52 17.24
N ILE A 111 -1.38 -16.75 16.90
CA ILE A 111 -0.58 -16.00 17.88
C ILE A 111 -1.45 -14.94 18.60
N ASN A 112 -2.33 -14.24 17.87
CA ASN A 112 -3.25 -13.28 18.46
C ASN A 112 -4.24 -13.92 19.43
N ASP A 113 -4.76 -15.09 19.11
CA ASP A 113 -5.80 -15.77 19.87
C ASP A 113 -5.21 -16.56 21.07
N GLU A 114 -4.08 -17.25 20.88
CA GLU A 114 -3.48 -18.11 21.89
C GLU A 114 -2.56 -17.34 22.86
N ILE A 115 -1.94 -16.24 22.42
CA ILE A 115 -1.00 -15.46 23.24
C ILE A 115 -1.59 -14.08 23.55
N SER A 116 -1.58 -13.18 22.58
CA SER A 116 -2.25 -11.87 22.64
C SER A 116 -2.07 -11.09 21.33
N ARG A 117 -2.90 -10.07 21.10
CA ARG A 117 -2.72 -9.12 20.00
C ARG A 117 -1.39 -8.39 20.05
N GLU A 118 -0.90 -8.06 21.24
CA GLU A 118 0.42 -7.42 21.40
C GLU A 118 1.57 -8.36 20.96
N ALA A 119 1.42 -9.68 21.16
CA ALA A 119 2.36 -10.65 20.63
C ALA A 119 2.33 -10.67 19.10
N GLY A 120 1.14 -10.65 18.49
CA GLY A 120 1.00 -10.53 17.06
C GLY A 120 1.60 -9.24 16.50
N ASP A 121 1.38 -8.10 17.14
CA ASP A 121 2.01 -6.83 16.76
C ASP A 121 3.54 -6.92 16.82
N LYS A 122 4.08 -7.62 17.83
CA LYS A 122 5.52 -7.87 17.94
C LYS A 122 6.05 -8.72 16.79
N VAL A 123 5.32 -9.78 16.40
CA VAL A 123 5.65 -10.63 15.25
C VAL A 123 5.65 -9.83 13.96
N ILE A 124 4.63 -9.00 13.72
CA ILE A 124 4.56 -8.10 12.56
C ILE A 124 5.77 -7.18 12.48
N LEU A 125 6.13 -6.52 13.58
CA LEU A 125 7.28 -5.61 13.63
C LEU A 125 8.60 -6.33 13.38
N GLU A 126 8.75 -7.52 13.93
CA GLU A 126 9.97 -8.31 13.75
C GLU A 126 10.09 -8.85 12.33
N SER A 127 9.00 -9.33 11.74
CA SER A 127 8.95 -9.73 10.33
C SER A 127 9.35 -8.57 9.41
N LEU A 128 8.80 -7.38 9.65
CA LEU A 128 9.16 -6.18 8.89
C LEU A 128 10.65 -5.86 9.00
N LYS A 129 11.24 -5.95 10.20
CA LYS A 129 12.69 -5.74 10.39
C LYS A 129 13.52 -6.76 9.60
N ARG A 130 13.13 -8.03 9.62
CA ARG A 130 13.83 -9.10 8.90
C ARG A 130 13.78 -8.89 7.39
N ILE A 131 12.60 -8.53 6.86
CA ILE A 131 12.42 -8.23 5.45
C ILE A 131 13.26 -7.00 5.07
N ASN A 132 13.21 -5.92 5.86
CA ASN A 132 14.01 -4.72 5.62
C ASN A 132 15.53 -4.97 5.69
N ALA A 133 15.97 -5.86 6.57
CA ALA A 133 17.39 -6.20 6.69
C ALA A 133 17.95 -6.94 5.45
N ALA A 134 17.07 -7.60 4.69
CA ALA A 134 17.42 -8.25 3.42
C ALA A 134 17.21 -7.34 2.21
N ALA A 135 16.48 -6.25 2.37
CA ALA A 135 16.23 -5.26 1.31
C ALA A 135 17.44 -4.38 1.08
N GLY A 136 17.69 -4.01 -0.19
CA GLY A 136 18.62 -2.94 -0.54
C GLY A 136 18.07 -1.55 -0.16
N GLU A 137 18.95 -0.54 -0.17
CA GLU A 137 18.58 0.83 0.19
C GLU A 137 17.42 1.40 -0.64
N ASP A 138 17.32 1.00 -1.90
CA ASP A 138 16.29 1.45 -2.84
C ASP A 138 15.13 0.45 -3.02
N MET A 139 14.99 -0.52 -2.12
CA MET A 139 13.94 -1.53 -2.16
C MET A 139 12.86 -1.24 -1.10
N PRO A 140 11.79 -0.53 -1.41
CA PRO A 140 10.75 -0.27 -0.44
C PRO A 140 10.02 -1.55 -0.06
N VAL A 141 9.76 -1.69 1.24
CA VAL A 141 8.95 -2.75 1.82
C VAL A 141 7.64 -2.13 2.33
N LEU A 142 6.53 -2.66 1.88
CA LEU A 142 5.18 -2.16 2.15
C LEU A 142 4.39 -3.23 2.89
N ARG A 143 3.64 -2.85 3.90
CA ARG A 143 2.62 -3.69 4.49
C ARG A 143 1.30 -3.41 3.77
N ILE A 144 0.76 -4.39 3.05
CA ILE A 144 -0.45 -4.26 2.24
C ILE A 144 -1.70 -4.87 2.88
N GLY A 145 -1.50 -5.72 3.88
CA GLY A 145 -2.55 -6.39 4.63
C GLY A 145 -2.23 -6.50 6.12
N GLY A 146 -2.99 -7.30 6.85
CA GLY A 146 -2.76 -7.56 8.28
C GLY A 146 -1.43 -8.26 8.54
N ASP A 147 -1.09 -9.21 7.72
CA ASP A 147 0.04 -10.13 7.77
C ASP A 147 0.87 -10.14 6.48
N GLU A 148 0.49 -9.33 5.49
CA GLU A 148 1.07 -9.32 4.15
C GLU A 148 2.02 -8.15 3.93
N PHE A 149 3.20 -8.45 3.40
CA PHE A 149 4.22 -7.46 3.00
C PHE A 149 4.60 -7.62 1.54
N VAL A 150 4.96 -6.52 0.91
CA VAL A 150 5.45 -6.45 -0.46
C VAL A 150 6.78 -5.70 -0.49
N MET A 151 7.79 -6.29 -1.10
CA MET A 151 9.06 -5.64 -1.40
C MET A 151 9.16 -5.40 -2.91
N VAL A 152 9.33 -4.16 -3.31
CA VAL A 152 9.58 -3.81 -4.72
C VAL A 152 11.08 -3.81 -4.94
N THR A 153 11.57 -4.83 -5.64
CA THR A 153 13.02 -5.04 -5.75
C THR A 153 13.72 -4.12 -6.75
N GLY A 154 12.98 -3.65 -7.77
CA GLY A 154 13.60 -2.92 -8.89
C GLY A 154 14.58 -3.74 -9.72
N LEU A 155 14.64 -5.05 -9.49
CA LEU A 155 15.54 -5.97 -10.18
C LEU A 155 14.78 -6.79 -11.23
N ASP A 156 15.41 -7.00 -12.36
CA ASP A 156 14.97 -7.88 -13.46
C ASP A 156 15.70 -9.24 -13.45
N ASP A 157 16.62 -9.44 -12.51
CA ASP A 157 17.44 -10.63 -12.33
C ASP A 157 16.84 -11.56 -11.27
N VAL A 158 16.28 -12.69 -11.71
CA VAL A 158 15.63 -13.68 -10.84
C VAL A 158 16.58 -14.31 -9.82
N GLU A 159 17.88 -14.45 -10.14
CA GLU A 159 18.83 -15.07 -9.21
C GLU A 159 19.11 -14.14 -8.02
N LYS A 160 19.26 -12.84 -8.30
CA LYS A 160 19.43 -11.82 -7.25
C LYS A 160 18.19 -11.74 -6.37
N VAL A 161 17.01 -11.72 -6.96
CA VAL A 161 15.74 -11.70 -6.23
C VAL A 161 15.55 -12.94 -5.37
N THR A 162 15.91 -14.12 -5.91
CA THR A 162 15.86 -15.38 -5.17
C THR A 162 16.82 -15.38 -3.96
N LYS A 163 18.00 -14.77 -4.07
CA LYS A 163 18.92 -14.63 -2.93
C LYS A 163 18.32 -13.77 -1.81
N ILE A 164 17.65 -12.68 -2.18
CA ILE A 164 16.96 -11.82 -1.19
C ILE A 164 15.85 -12.61 -0.50
N ALA A 165 14.99 -13.30 -1.26
CA ALA A 165 13.92 -14.12 -0.70
C ALA A 165 14.45 -15.19 0.26
N LYS A 166 15.52 -15.91 -0.12
CA LYS A 166 16.18 -16.90 0.73
C LYS A 166 16.72 -16.29 2.01
N ALA A 167 17.38 -15.13 1.95
CA ALA A 167 17.93 -14.46 3.12
C ALA A 167 16.85 -14.05 4.15
N VAL A 168 15.61 -13.76 3.69
CA VAL A 168 14.46 -13.56 4.58
C VAL A 168 14.00 -14.88 5.16
N MET A 169 13.83 -15.92 4.31
CA MET A 169 13.30 -17.24 4.70
C MET A 169 14.23 -18.00 5.64
N GLU A 170 15.55 -17.82 5.55
CA GLU A 170 16.53 -18.41 6.47
C GLU A 170 16.35 -17.98 7.93
N LYS A 171 15.67 -16.85 8.14
CA LYS A 171 15.34 -16.36 9.49
C LYS A 171 13.96 -16.82 9.97
N ASN A 172 13.27 -17.63 9.21
CA ASN A 172 11.93 -18.11 9.54
C ASN A 172 11.97 -19.02 10.79
N GLY A 173 11.04 -18.82 11.70
CA GLY A 173 10.96 -19.61 12.94
C GLY A 173 11.96 -19.19 14.02
N ILE A 174 12.82 -18.19 13.79
CA ILE A 174 13.68 -17.66 14.85
C ILE A 174 12.79 -16.89 15.84
N GLU A 175 12.83 -17.32 17.08
CA GLU A 175 12.04 -16.70 18.16
C GLU A 175 12.48 -15.27 18.47
N THR A 176 11.53 -14.43 18.84
CA THR A 176 11.76 -13.07 19.35
C THR A 176 11.27 -12.92 20.78
N ALA A 177 11.98 -12.14 21.58
CA ALA A 177 11.64 -11.93 22.99
C ALA A 177 10.32 -11.16 23.16
N TYR A 178 9.45 -11.69 24.05
CA TYR A 178 8.16 -11.11 24.38
C TYR A 178 7.78 -11.40 25.84
N LYS A 179 7.60 -10.36 26.68
CA LYS A 179 7.11 -10.42 28.10
C LYS A 179 7.70 -11.55 28.94
N GLY A 180 9.03 -11.73 28.89
CA GLY A 180 9.74 -12.77 29.65
C GLY A 180 9.72 -14.17 29.04
N GLY A 181 9.15 -14.32 27.84
CA GLY A 181 9.19 -15.50 26.99
C GLY A 181 9.63 -15.17 25.58
N THR A 182 9.27 -16.04 24.64
CA THR A 182 9.55 -15.85 23.20
C THR A 182 8.31 -16.15 22.37
N VAL A 183 8.27 -15.57 21.15
CA VAL A 183 7.29 -15.91 20.12
C VAL A 183 8.02 -16.23 18.82
N PRO A 184 7.58 -17.22 18.04
CA PRO A 184 8.16 -17.54 16.75
C PRO A 184 7.81 -16.47 15.71
N VAL A 185 8.76 -16.19 14.80
CA VAL A 185 8.58 -15.21 13.72
C VAL A 185 9.08 -15.76 12.41
#